data_03e4b3d1437001bf7eccc9fe1eccb862
#
_entry.id   03e4b3d1437001bf7eccc9fe1eccb862
#
_cell.length_a   1.000
_cell.length_b   1.000
_cell.length_c   1.000
_cell.angle_alpha   90.00
_cell.angle_beta   90.00
_cell.angle_gamma   90.00
#
_symmetry.space_group_name_H-M   'P 1'
#
loop_
_entity.id
_entity.type
_entity.pdbx_description
1 polymer ?
#
loop_
_entity_poly.entity_id
_entity_poly.type
_entity_poly.pdbx_seq_one_letter_code
_entity_poly.pdbx_strand_id
1 'polypeptide(L)'
;VIDTVTFTGDNWNTPQEITVTAFNEFLIDGDQNSDITIAIDPQTTDDDFDGLANTVIPVLTIDDDVAGFTVIQTGGDTVVSEDGTEDTFAIVLNAQPTSNVEITITQPQDVIPVENQLLNANISDEASISIQTLTFTPENWNVPQSITVTPADDSLIDGDILFEMIVEITAENSDPDFASVDSETVTGTVLDDDVPGFEITQSNTFVIVDENGTTDTFTIVLTAEPLSNVILTLESTDTGEATVTETLTFTPADWDTPQTVTVTGVDDPIIDKTQYPVVIVSIFVDESDVLFSGVDNQRVSVTNFDNEPDRDDDFILDSEDPCPDDPDCDDDG
;
A
#
# COMPACT_ATOMS: atom_id res chain seq x y z
N VAL A 1 18.05 -3.85 -52.87
CA VAL A 1 18.03 -4.35 -54.25
C VAL A 1 19.47 -4.26 -54.82
N ILE A 2 19.89 -5.24 -55.63
CA ILE A 2 21.17 -5.12 -56.38
C ILE A 2 20.97 -4.05 -57.44
N ASP A 3 21.84 -3.04 -57.47
CA ASP A 3 21.70 -1.89 -58.37
C ASP A 3 22.00 -2.23 -59.82
N THR A 4 22.86 -3.20 -60.10
CA THR A 4 23.29 -3.55 -61.46
C THR A 4 23.48 -5.04 -61.59
N VAL A 5 22.91 -5.61 -62.65
CA VAL A 5 23.11 -7.00 -63.11
C VAL A 5 23.78 -6.96 -64.46
N THR A 6 24.86 -7.71 -64.63
CA THR A 6 25.64 -7.74 -65.88
C THR A 6 25.46 -9.10 -66.57
N PHE A 7 25.01 -9.06 -67.80
CA PHE A 7 25.02 -10.20 -68.74
C PHE A 7 26.21 -10.14 -69.66
N THR A 8 26.85 -11.24 -69.83
CA THR A 8 28.06 -11.41 -70.76
C THR A 8 27.76 -12.45 -71.77
N GLY A 9 28.65 -12.58 -72.78
CA GLY A 9 28.57 -13.65 -73.81
C GLY A 9 28.51 -15.07 -73.20
N ASP A 10 29.05 -15.26 -71.99
CA ASP A 10 29.13 -16.57 -71.31
C ASP A 10 27.94 -16.87 -70.43
N ASN A 11 27.15 -15.85 -69.95
CA ASN A 11 26.06 -16.00 -69.02
C ASN A 11 24.72 -15.44 -69.52
N TRP A 12 24.60 -14.94 -70.72
CA TRP A 12 23.46 -14.23 -71.26
C TRP A 12 22.14 -15.05 -71.16
N ASN A 13 22.22 -16.37 -71.20
CA ASN A 13 21.09 -17.28 -71.12
C ASN A 13 20.88 -17.91 -69.74
N THR A 14 21.62 -17.43 -68.73
CA THR A 14 21.49 -17.89 -67.33
C THR A 14 20.71 -16.84 -66.55
N PRO A 15 19.55 -17.23 -65.99
CA PRO A 15 18.76 -16.31 -65.14
C PRO A 15 19.62 -15.72 -64.02
N GLN A 16 19.49 -14.43 -63.83
CA GLN A 16 20.11 -13.71 -62.68
C GLN A 16 18.98 -13.41 -61.70
N GLU A 17 19.19 -13.80 -60.42
CA GLU A 17 18.24 -13.56 -59.36
C GLU A 17 18.48 -12.22 -58.69
N ILE A 18 17.41 -11.44 -58.48
CA ILE A 18 17.41 -10.19 -57.76
C ILE A 18 16.49 -10.41 -56.54
N THR A 19 17.07 -10.29 -55.34
CA THR A 19 16.31 -10.38 -54.10
C THR A 19 15.81 -8.98 -53.72
N VAL A 20 14.52 -8.91 -53.49
CA VAL A 20 13.85 -7.73 -52.95
C VAL A 20 13.56 -8.02 -51.47
N THR A 21 14.02 -7.12 -50.60
CA THR A 21 13.76 -7.23 -49.15
C THR A 21 13.00 -6.01 -48.70
N ALA A 22 11.90 -6.23 -48.00
CA ALA A 22 11.17 -5.15 -47.30
C ALA A 22 11.98 -4.65 -46.10
N PHE A 23 11.84 -3.38 -45.79
CA PHE A 23 12.27 -2.83 -44.50
C PHE A 23 11.12 -2.96 -43.54
N ASN A 24 11.40 -3.50 -42.36
CA ASN A 24 10.43 -3.50 -41.27
C ASN A 24 10.49 -2.13 -40.60
N GLU A 25 9.36 -1.53 -40.46
CA GLU A 25 9.15 -0.30 -39.68
C GLU A 25 8.09 -0.55 -38.59
N PHE A 26 7.56 0.47 -37.98
CA PHE A 26 6.52 0.37 -36.94
C PHE A 26 5.37 1.35 -37.22
N LEU A 27 5.31 1.92 -38.44
CA LEU A 27 4.28 2.88 -38.83
C LEU A 27 3.10 2.14 -39.44
N ILE A 28 1.91 2.37 -38.88
CA ILE A 28 0.66 1.87 -39.45
C ILE A 28 0.31 2.76 -40.66
N ASP A 29 0.77 2.40 -41.86
CA ASP A 29 0.49 3.14 -43.09
C ASP A 29 -0.21 2.32 -44.18
N GLY A 30 -0.55 1.07 -43.83
CA GLY A 30 -1.18 0.09 -44.73
C GLY A 30 -0.25 -0.42 -45.81
N ASP A 31 -0.73 -1.39 -46.57
CA ASP A 31 0.03 -2.03 -47.67
C ASP A 31 0.56 -0.98 -48.67
N GLN A 32 1.86 -0.95 -48.86
CA GLN A 32 2.52 0.01 -49.76
C GLN A 32 2.90 -0.61 -51.10
N ASN A 33 2.58 0.12 -52.17
CA ASN A 33 2.94 -0.26 -53.52
C ASN A 33 4.17 0.51 -54.02
N SER A 34 5.17 -0.19 -54.50
CA SER A 34 6.33 0.38 -55.12
C SER A 34 6.69 -0.34 -56.41
N ASP A 35 7.44 0.32 -57.28
CA ASP A 35 7.85 -0.22 -58.54
C ASP A 35 9.35 -0.41 -58.63
N ILE A 36 9.79 -1.58 -59.10
CA ILE A 36 11.17 -1.83 -59.49
C ILE A 36 11.26 -1.68 -60.99
N THR A 37 12.02 -0.72 -61.44
CA THR A 37 12.28 -0.50 -62.88
C THR A 37 13.59 -1.15 -63.31
N ILE A 38 13.49 -2.06 -64.25
CA ILE A 38 14.68 -2.64 -64.92
C ILE A 38 14.91 -1.86 -66.20
N ALA A 39 16.06 -1.23 -66.29
CA ALA A 39 16.47 -0.42 -67.44
C ALA A 39 17.87 -0.89 -67.95
N ILE A 40 18.10 -0.72 -69.22
CA ILE A 40 19.41 -0.89 -69.82
C ILE A 40 20.27 0.34 -69.50
N ASP A 41 21.50 0.15 -69.07
CA ASP A 41 22.47 1.23 -68.92
C ASP A 41 23.20 1.50 -70.22
N PRO A 42 22.86 2.54 -70.97
CA PRO A 42 23.40 2.76 -72.34
C PRO A 42 24.90 3.15 -72.36
N GLN A 43 25.51 3.43 -71.18
CA GLN A 43 26.92 3.77 -71.10
C GLN A 43 27.86 2.58 -71.04
N THR A 44 27.34 1.43 -70.64
CA THR A 44 28.08 0.22 -70.33
C THR A 44 27.61 -0.99 -71.08
N THR A 45 26.55 -0.84 -71.92
CA THR A 45 25.91 -1.91 -72.66
C THR A 45 26.23 -1.92 -74.14
N ASP A 46 26.06 -3.05 -74.81
CA ASP A 46 26.10 -3.20 -76.25
C ASP A 46 24.99 -2.34 -76.88
N ASP A 47 25.36 -1.51 -77.88
CA ASP A 47 24.51 -0.54 -78.56
C ASP A 47 23.21 -1.18 -79.14
N ASP A 48 23.20 -2.50 -79.45
CA ASP A 48 22.10 -3.22 -79.99
C ASP A 48 20.95 -3.37 -78.94
N PHE A 49 21.22 -3.18 -77.61
CA PHE A 49 20.26 -3.26 -76.52
C PHE A 49 19.75 -1.90 -76.06
N ASP A 50 20.40 -0.79 -76.47
CA ASP A 50 20.07 0.57 -76.00
C ASP A 50 18.60 0.99 -76.23
N GLY A 51 17.98 0.40 -77.26
CA GLY A 51 16.58 0.69 -77.63
C GLY A 51 15.50 -0.11 -76.88
N LEU A 52 15.89 -0.97 -75.95
CA LEU A 52 14.92 -1.74 -75.17
C LEU A 52 14.12 -0.87 -74.18
N ALA A 53 12.82 -1.10 -74.16
CA ALA A 53 11.96 -0.39 -73.18
C ALA A 53 12.18 -0.91 -71.76
N ASN A 54 12.09 -0.01 -70.81
CA ASN A 54 12.15 -0.37 -69.40
C ASN A 54 11.03 -1.35 -69.02
N THR A 55 11.34 -2.29 -68.15
CA THR A 55 10.35 -3.21 -67.56
C THR A 55 10.10 -2.80 -66.13
N VAL A 56 8.83 -2.66 -65.78
CA VAL A 56 8.39 -2.33 -64.39
C VAL A 56 7.82 -3.58 -63.73
N ILE A 57 8.31 -3.87 -62.56
CA ILE A 57 7.80 -4.97 -61.71
C ILE A 57 7.16 -4.31 -60.47
N PRO A 58 5.82 -4.39 -60.31
CA PRO A 58 5.18 -3.88 -59.09
C PRO A 58 5.54 -4.78 -57.92
N VAL A 59 5.78 -4.17 -56.79
CA VAL A 59 6.05 -4.82 -55.48
C VAL A 59 5.06 -4.30 -54.49
N LEU A 60 4.38 -5.19 -53.82
CA LEU A 60 3.53 -4.90 -52.69
C LEU A 60 4.30 -5.22 -51.40
N THR A 61 4.48 -4.23 -50.55
CA THR A 61 4.96 -4.41 -49.17
C THR A 61 3.71 -4.49 -48.29
N ILE A 62 3.57 -5.57 -47.57
CA ILE A 62 2.45 -5.78 -46.63
C ILE A 62 2.82 -5.14 -45.29
N ASP A 63 1.91 -4.33 -44.78
CA ASP A 63 1.99 -3.76 -43.44
C ASP A 63 1.57 -4.83 -42.43
N ASP A 64 2.40 -5.11 -41.44
CA ASP A 64 2.17 -6.08 -40.36
C ASP A 64 2.06 -5.40 -38.97
N ASP A 65 2.04 -4.07 -38.92
CA ASP A 65 1.93 -3.30 -37.70
C ASP A 65 0.48 -3.18 -37.25
N VAL A 66 0.25 -3.30 -35.94
CA VAL A 66 -1.09 -3.27 -35.33
C VAL A 66 -1.14 -2.25 -34.21
N ALA A 67 -2.16 -1.37 -34.28
CA ALA A 67 -2.43 -0.41 -33.21
C ALA A 67 -2.69 -1.13 -31.87
N GLY A 68 -2.11 -0.59 -30.82
CA GLY A 68 -2.27 -1.11 -29.47
C GLY A 68 -1.40 -0.37 -28.47
N PHE A 69 -1.56 -0.70 -27.22
CA PHE A 69 -0.66 -0.28 -26.15
C PHE A 69 -0.34 -1.47 -25.24
N THR A 70 0.71 -1.32 -24.45
CA THR A 70 1.12 -2.30 -23.44
C THR A 70 1.23 -1.61 -22.10
N VAL A 71 0.61 -2.21 -21.08
CA VAL A 71 0.77 -1.82 -19.67
C VAL A 71 1.91 -2.65 -19.08
N ILE A 72 2.85 -1.97 -18.43
CA ILE A 72 4.02 -2.56 -17.79
C ILE A 72 3.94 -2.30 -16.30
N GLN A 73 3.56 -3.32 -15.52
CA GLN A 73 3.54 -3.24 -14.06
C GLN A 73 4.91 -3.62 -13.48
N THR A 74 5.40 -2.81 -12.55
CA THR A 74 6.68 -3.05 -11.88
C THR A 74 6.53 -4.25 -10.94
N GLY A 75 7.37 -5.26 -11.09
CA GLY A 75 7.26 -6.48 -10.26
C GLY A 75 6.15 -7.46 -10.65
N GLY A 76 5.28 -7.11 -11.60
CA GLY A 76 4.18 -7.94 -12.12
C GLY A 76 2.79 -7.55 -11.61
N ASP A 77 2.68 -6.96 -10.43
CA ASP A 77 1.45 -6.45 -9.84
C ASP A 77 1.68 -5.04 -9.30
N THR A 78 0.65 -4.22 -9.22
CA THR A 78 0.72 -2.90 -8.57
C THR A 78 0.33 -3.05 -7.10
N VAL A 79 1.29 -2.81 -6.19
CA VAL A 79 1.07 -2.96 -4.75
C VAL A 79 1.56 -1.71 -4.04
N VAL A 80 0.68 -1.06 -3.31
CA VAL A 80 0.96 0.10 -2.47
C VAL A 80 0.60 -0.23 -1.02
N SER A 81 1.06 0.57 -0.04
CA SER A 81 0.77 0.33 1.37
C SER A 81 0.49 1.65 2.07
N GLU A 82 -0.46 1.66 2.99
CA GLU A 82 -0.89 2.82 3.78
C GLU A 82 0.26 3.44 4.57
N ASP A 83 1.35 2.70 4.82
CA ASP A 83 2.59 3.24 5.38
C ASP A 83 3.26 4.32 4.48
N GLY A 84 2.67 4.65 3.32
CA GLY A 84 3.15 5.60 2.34
C GLY A 84 4.01 4.99 1.24
N THR A 85 4.07 3.66 1.14
CA THR A 85 4.80 2.98 0.06
C THR A 85 4.03 3.08 -1.25
N GLU A 86 4.60 3.80 -2.22
CA GLU A 86 4.07 3.99 -3.58
C GLU A 86 4.57 2.90 -4.53
N ASP A 87 3.81 2.66 -5.63
CA ASP A 87 4.25 1.84 -6.75
C ASP A 87 3.98 2.54 -8.09
N THR A 88 4.54 1.99 -9.18
CA THR A 88 4.42 2.58 -10.52
C THR A 88 4.11 1.52 -11.57
N PHE A 89 3.30 1.91 -12.54
CA PHE A 89 3.19 1.19 -13.80
C PHE A 89 3.47 2.15 -14.96
N ALA A 90 3.72 1.62 -16.14
CA ALA A 90 3.99 2.42 -17.33
C ALA A 90 3.17 1.95 -18.52
N ILE A 91 2.91 2.86 -19.45
CA ILE A 91 2.19 2.56 -20.70
C ILE A 91 3.11 2.95 -21.85
N VAL A 92 3.07 2.16 -22.93
CA VAL A 92 3.78 2.39 -24.19
C VAL A 92 2.93 1.92 -25.36
N LEU A 93 2.99 2.60 -26.52
CA LEU A 93 2.30 2.14 -27.71
C LEU A 93 3.07 0.98 -28.38
N ASN A 94 2.34 0.13 -29.11
CA ASN A 94 2.90 -1.04 -29.80
C ASN A 94 3.35 -0.71 -31.22
N ALA A 95 2.78 0.36 -31.83
CA ALA A 95 3.13 0.82 -33.17
C ALA A 95 3.20 2.35 -33.21
N GLN A 96 3.87 2.89 -34.21
CA GLN A 96 4.03 4.32 -34.42
C GLN A 96 2.75 4.93 -35.00
N PRO A 97 2.13 5.90 -34.29
CA PRO A 97 0.96 6.60 -34.83
C PRO A 97 1.38 7.66 -35.86
N THR A 98 0.46 8.02 -36.74
CA THR A 98 0.62 9.14 -37.71
C THR A 98 0.27 10.49 -37.10
N SER A 99 -0.50 10.50 -36.01
CA SER A 99 -0.87 11.66 -35.20
C SER A 99 -0.86 11.31 -33.71
N ASN A 100 -1.19 12.26 -32.83
CA ASN A 100 -1.20 11.98 -31.40
C ASN A 100 -2.21 10.91 -31.01
N VAL A 101 -1.87 10.15 -29.98
CA VAL A 101 -2.77 9.20 -29.29
C VAL A 101 -2.91 9.64 -27.83
N GLU A 102 -4.13 9.87 -27.41
CA GLU A 102 -4.46 10.21 -26.03
C GLU A 102 -5.00 8.98 -25.31
N ILE A 103 -4.38 8.63 -24.18
CA ILE A 103 -4.82 7.56 -23.30
C ILE A 103 -5.34 8.17 -21.99
N THR A 104 -6.54 7.78 -21.58
CA THR A 104 -7.12 8.12 -20.28
C THR A 104 -7.05 6.92 -19.34
N ILE A 105 -6.80 7.22 -18.05
CA ILE A 105 -6.74 6.24 -16.98
C ILE A 105 -7.74 6.69 -15.92
N THR A 106 -8.67 5.81 -15.53
CA THR A 106 -9.58 6.12 -14.41
C THR A 106 -8.80 6.20 -13.10
N GLN A 107 -9.33 6.96 -12.13
CA GLN A 107 -8.84 6.80 -10.75
C GLN A 107 -9.08 5.36 -10.29
N PRO A 108 -8.25 4.84 -9.36
CA PRO A 108 -8.50 3.56 -8.73
C PRO A 108 -9.93 3.46 -8.19
N GLN A 109 -10.57 2.31 -8.40
CA GLN A 109 -11.89 2.02 -7.88
C GLN A 109 -11.79 0.76 -7.04
N ASP A 110 -12.18 0.82 -5.79
CA ASP A 110 -12.07 -0.30 -4.87
C ASP A 110 -12.99 -1.44 -5.28
N VAL A 111 -12.44 -2.63 -5.27
CA VAL A 111 -13.17 -3.88 -5.54
C VAL A 111 -13.57 -4.50 -4.22
N ILE A 112 -14.69 -4.06 -3.67
CA ILE A 112 -15.19 -4.54 -2.37
C ILE A 112 -15.90 -5.88 -2.56
N PRO A 113 -15.46 -6.98 -1.91
CA PRO A 113 -16.19 -8.24 -1.90
C PRO A 113 -17.60 -8.07 -1.32
N VAL A 114 -18.60 -8.75 -1.90
CA VAL A 114 -20.02 -8.64 -1.52
C VAL A 114 -20.25 -8.94 -0.03
N GLU A 115 -19.45 -9.83 0.56
CA GLU A 115 -19.47 -10.17 1.99
C GLU A 115 -19.05 -9.01 2.91
N ASN A 116 -18.25 -8.08 2.42
CA ASN A 116 -17.68 -6.97 3.20
C ASN A 116 -18.41 -5.64 2.98
N GLN A 117 -19.38 -5.56 2.07
CA GLN A 117 -20.13 -4.32 1.76
C GLN A 117 -20.85 -3.68 2.96
N LEU A 118 -21.10 -4.43 4.03
CA LEU A 118 -21.73 -3.91 5.25
C LEU A 118 -20.72 -3.32 6.25
N LEU A 119 -19.46 -3.70 6.14
CA LEU A 119 -18.35 -3.20 6.97
C LEU A 119 -17.73 -1.93 6.38
N ASN A 120 -17.84 -1.76 5.06
CA ASN A 120 -17.06 -0.80 4.27
C ASN A 120 -17.88 0.41 3.79
N ALA A 121 -18.75 0.96 4.64
CA ALA A 121 -19.51 2.16 4.30
C ALA A 121 -18.64 3.43 4.15
N ASN A 122 -17.35 3.37 4.48
CA ASN A 122 -16.39 4.47 4.43
C ASN A 122 -15.18 4.22 3.53
N ILE A 123 -15.06 3.05 2.89
CA ILE A 123 -13.96 2.81 1.94
C ILE A 123 -14.27 3.58 0.67
N SER A 124 -13.59 4.66 0.45
CA SER A 124 -13.58 5.37 -0.81
C SER A 124 -12.23 6.06 -0.97
N ASP A 125 -11.59 5.77 -2.10
CA ASP A 125 -10.35 6.42 -2.51
C ASP A 125 -9.08 5.94 -1.77
N GLU A 126 -8.96 4.61 -1.50
CA GLU A 126 -7.77 4.00 -0.88
C GLU A 126 -6.48 4.22 -1.68
N ALA A 127 -6.59 4.58 -2.96
CA ALA A 127 -5.46 4.96 -3.78
C ALA A 127 -5.78 6.07 -4.77
N SER A 128 -4.75 6.75 -5.22
CA SER A 128 -4.82 7.77 -6.27
C SER A 128 -3.70 7.60 -7.28
N ILE A 129 -3.85 8.18 -8.48
CA ILE A 129 -2.81 8.18 -9.50
C ILE A 129 -2.30 9.58 -9.80
N SER A 130 -1.00 9.67 -10.14
CA SER A 130 -0.30 10.94 -10.41
C SER A 130 -0.80 11.66 -11.67
N ILE A 131 -1.34 10.92 -12.65
CA ILE A 131 -1.79 11.46 -13.93
C ILE A 131 -2.89 10.59 -14.52
N GLN A 132 -3.95 11.22 -15.06
CA GLN A 132 -5.09 10.54 -15.66
C GLN A 132 -5.09 10.56 -17.18
N THR A 133 -4.23 11.36 -17.82
CA THR A 133 -4.18 11.48 -19.27
C THR A 133 -2.74 11.49 -19.74
N LEU A 134 -2.40 10.58 -20.65
CA LEU A 134 -1.12 10.51 -21.33
C LEU A 134 -1.31 10.89 -22.79
N THR A 135 -0.30 11.55 -23.38
CA THR A 135 -0.26 11.83 -24.82
C THR A 135 0.99 11.24 -25.42
N PHE A 136 0.80 10.35 -26.38
CA PHE A 136 1.85 9.83 -27.24
C PHE A 136 1.83 10.55 -28.57
N THR A 137 3.02 10.89 -29.08
CA THR A 137 3.21 11.52 -30.38
C THR A 137 3.96 10.56 -31.32
N PRO A 138 4.00 10.83 -32.63
CA PRO A 138 4.82 10.07 -33.56
C PRO A 138 6.31 9.96 -33.18
N GLU A 139 6.82 10.89 -32.33
CA GLU A 139 8.21 10.94 -31.91
C GLU A 139 8.50 10.24 -30.59
N ASN A 140 7.47 10.06 -29.71
CA ASN A 140 7.66 9.48 -28.37
C ASN A 140 6.85 8.20 -28.10
N TRP A 141 6.16 7.66 -29.11
CA TRP A 141 5.26 6.52 -29.00
C TRP A 141 5.85 5.28 -28.31
N ASN A 142 7.15 5.03 -28.52
CA ASN A 142 7.89 3.89 -27.99
C ASN A 142 8.63 4.18 -26.67
N VAL A 143 8.38 5.33 -26.07
CA VAL A 143 8.94 5.70 -24.77
C VAL A 143 7.90 5.47 -23.69
N PRO A 144 8.09 4.49 -22.78
CA PRO A 144 7.13 4.25 -21.70
C PRO A 144 6.91 5.51 -20.86
N GLN A 145 5.64 5.85 -20.60
CA GLN A 145 5.24 6.92 -19.70
C GLN A 145 4.76 6.32 -18.39
N SER A 146 5.36 6.73 -17.26
CA SER A 146 5.10 6.17 -15.93
C SER A 146 3.99 6.89 -15.21
N ILE A 147 3.17 6.14 -14.52
CA ILE A 147 2.11 6.58 -13.64
C ILE A 147 2.45 6.08 -12.23
N THR A 148 2.45 6.98 -11.25
CA THR A 148 2.62 6.62 -9.84
C THR A 148 1.24 6.40 -9.22
N VAL A 149 1.12 5.31 -8.48
CA VAL A 149 -0.02 5.02 -7.61
C VAL A 149 0.41 5.31 -6.19
N THR A 150 -0.36 6.17 -5.51
CA THR A 150 -0.12 6.61 -4.13
C THR A 150 -1.27 6.13 -3.27
N PRO A 151 -1.00 5.43 -2.14
CA PRO A 151 -2.03 5.01 -1.20
C PRO A 151 -2.65 6.21 -0.48
N ALA A 152 -3.83 6.03 0.06
CA ALA A 152 -4.37 6.86 1.12
C ALA A 152 -4.10 6.16 2.46
N ASP A 153 -3.63 6.91 3.44
CA ASP A 153 -3.39 6.45 4.81
C ASP A 153 -4.62 6.82 5.65
N ASP A 154 -5.21 5.85 6.36
CA ASP A 154 -6.25 6.13 7.35
C ASP A 154 -5.92 5.47 8.69
N SER A 155 -6.84 4.99 9.46
CA SER A 155 -6.61 4.31 10.75
C SER A 155 -7.60 3.16 10.95
N LEU A 156 -8.27 2.74 9.89
CA LEU A 156 -9.24 1.65 9.91
C LEU A 156 -8.54 0.31 9.72
N ILE A 157 -8.87 -0.66 10.53
CA ILE A 157 -8.46 -2.05 10.31
C ILE A 157 -9.44 -2.68 9.33
N ASP A 158 -9.27 -2.46 8.04
CA ASP A 158 -10.18 -2.96 7.01
C ASP A 158 -9.58 -4.06 6.12
N GLY A 159 -8.28 -4.29 6.30
CA GLY A 159 -7.51 -5.31 5.59
C GLY A 159 -7.16 -4.89 4.16
N ASP A 160 -6.32 -5.67 3.51
CA ASP A 160 -5.83 -5.36 2.17
C ASP A 160 -6.98 -5.13 1.17
N ILE A 161 -7.00 -3.98 0.50
CA ILE A 161 -8.05 -3.58 -0.45
C ILE A 161 -7.56 -3.74 -1.88
N LEU A 162 -8.36 -4.43 -2.69
CA LEU A 162 -8.14 -4.53 -4.14
C LEU A 162 -8.76 -3.35 -4.85
N PHE A 163 -8.05 -2.79 -5.83
CA PHE A 163 -8.58 -1.75 -6.71
C PHE A 163 -8.40 -2.08 -8.19
N GLU A 164 -9.20 -1.44 -9.04
CA GLU A 164 -9.13 -1.54 -10.49
C GLU A 164 -9.06 -0.15 -11.12
N MET A 165 -8.29 -0.05 -12.22
CA MET A 165 -8.22 1.13 -13.09
C MET A 165 -8.46 0.69 -14.51
N ILE A 166 -9.19 1.50 -15.28
CA ILE A 166 -9.39 1.28 -16.72
C ILE A 166 -8.45 2.20 -17.48
N VAL A 167 -7.67 1.61 -18.38
CA VAL A 167 -6.81 2.28 -19.35
C VAL A 167 -7.47 2.21 -20.70
N GLU A 168 -7.78 3.34 -21.31
CA GLU A 168 -8.48 3.40 -22.59
C GLU A 168 -7.96 4.53 -23.49
N ILE A 169 -8.08 4.34 -24.81
CA ILE A 169 -7.75 5.37 -25.80
C ILE A 169 -8.94 6.30 -25.97
N THR A 170 -8.71 7.61 -25.85
CA THR A 170 -9.70 8.64 -26.12
C THR A 170 -9.83 8.85 -27.63
N ALA A 171 -10.73 8.10 -28.26
CA ALA A 171 -10.85 8.03 -29.73
C ALA A 171 -11.03 9.40 -30.43
N GLU A 172 -11.71 10.34 -29.80
CA GLU A 172 -11.97 11.68 -30.38
C GLU A 172 -10.70 12.54 -30.53
N ASN A 173 -9.67 12.26 -29.70
CA ASN A 173 -8.41 13.03 -29.64
C ASN A 173 -7.21 12.22 -30.17
N SER A 174 -7.45 11.03 -30.71
CA SER A 174 -6.40 10.08 -31.07
C SER A 174 -6.33 9.83 -32.57
N ASP A 175 -5.20 9.30 -33.00
CA ASP A 175 -5.00 8.75 -34.32
C ASP A 175 -6.14 7.76 -34.65
N PRO A 176 -6.80 7.89 -35.83
CA PRO A 176 -7.93 7.03 -36.20
C PRO A 176 -7.63 5.53 -36.19
N ASP A 177 -6.39 5.11 -36.46
CA ASP A 177 -6.00 3.72 -36.47
C ASP A 177 -5.98 3.11 -35.06
N PHE A 178 -5.84 3.94 -34.04
CA PHE A 178 -5.90 3.56 -32.62
C PHE A 178 -7.31 3.65 -32.02
N ALA A 179 -8.27 4.23 -32.72
CA ALA A 179 -9.62 4.50 -32.16
C ALA A 179 -10.43 3.24 -31.81
N SER A 180 -10.05 2.06 -32.32
CA SER A 180 -10.72 0.78 -32.08
C SER A 180 -9.95 -0.18 -31.17
N VAL A 181 -8.88 0.31 -30.53
CA VAL A 181 -8.12 -0.49 -29.56
C VAL A 181 -8.96 -0.68 -28.30
N ASP A 182 -9.06 -1.92 -27.83
CA ASP A 182 -9.80 -2.26 -26.64
C ASP A 182 -9.14 -1.67 -25.38
N SER A 183 -9.95 -1.34 -24.36
CA SER A 183 -9.45 -0.92 -23.04
C SER A 183 -8.83 -2.09 -22.29
N GLU A 184 -7.86 -1.79 -21.43
CA GLU A 184 -7.27 -2.75 -20.49
C GLU A 184 -7.61 -2.38 -19.04
N THR A 185 -7.75 -3.40 -18.18
CA THR A 185 -7.90 -3.20 -16.73
C THR A 185 -6.59 -3.47 -16.04
N VAL A 186 -6.14 -2.51 -15.23
CA VAL A 186 -5.01 -2.64 -14.32
C VAL A 186 -5.56 -2.86 -12.93
N THR A 187 -5.15 -3.94 -12.28
CA THR A 187 -5.51 -4.26 -10.90
C THR A 187 -4.33 -3.99 -9.98
N GLY A 188 -4.63 -3.62 -8.76
CA GLY A 188 -3.63 -3.45 -7.70
C GLY A 188 -4.21 -3.74 -6.34
N THR A 189 -3.35 -3.62 -5.31
CA THR A 189 -3.70 -3.84 -3.91
C THR A 189 -3.12 -2.70 -3.07
N VAL A 190 -3.93 -2.16 -2.16
CA VAL A 190 -3.48 -1.36 -1.02
C VAL A 190 -3.33 -2.30 0.16
N LEU A 191 -2.18 -2.29 0.81
CA LEU A 191 -1.91 -3.08 2.02
C LEU A 191 -2.26 -2.23 3.23
N ASP A 192 -3.15 -2.75 4.09
CA ASP A 192 -3.50 -2.21 5.40
C ASP A 192 -2.30 -2.36 6.36
N ASP A 193 -1.90 -1.31 7.06
CA ASP A 193 -0.84 -1.33 8.07
C ASP A 193 -1.36 -1.10 9.50
N ASP A 194 -2.69 -0.95 9.68
CA ASP A 194 -3.32 -0.76 10.96
C ASP A 194 -3.45 -2.04 11.78
N VAL A 195 -3.08 -1.94 13.04
CA VAL A 195 -3.08 -3.08 13.96
C VAL A 195 -3.88 -2.76 15.21
N PRO A 196 -4.87 -3.61 15.56
CA PRO A 196 -5.67 -3.41 16.77
C PRO A 196 -4.80 -3.51 18.03
N GLY A 197 -4.93 -2.53 18.91
CA GLY A 197 -4.17 -2.50 20.15
C GLY A 197 -4.57 -1.32 21.04
N PHE A 198 -3.84 -1.15 22.13
CA PHE A 198 -3.94 0.02 22.97
C PHE A 198 -2.57 0.37 23.57
N GLU A 199 -2.35 1.65 23.79
CA GLU A 199 -1.14 2.17 24.44
C GLU A 199 -1.49 2.69 25.82
N ILE A 200 -0.57 2.40 26.78
CA ILE A 200 -0.63 2.89 28.16
C ILE A 200 0.47 3.93 28.36
N THR A 201 0.07 5.15 28.69
CA THR A 201 1.02 6.22 29.01
C THR A 201 0.92 6.58 30.48
N GLN A 202 2.02 6.38 31.21
CA GLN A 202 2.15 6.76 32.61
C GLN A 202 2.74 8.18 32.72
N SER A 203 2.23 9.00 33.65
CA SER A 203 2.76 10.35 33.92
C SER A 203 4.19 10.34 34.45
N ASN A 204 4.55 9.25 35.16
CA ASN A 204 5.89 8.96 35.71
C ASN A 204 6.28 7.53 35.35
N THR A 205 7.50 7.12 35.75
CA THR A 205 8.00 5.75 35.48
C THR A 205 7.19 4.68 36.21
N PHE A 206 6.50 5.03 37.29
CA PHE A 206 5.70 4.12 38.13
C PHE A 206 4.44 4.84 38.58
N VAL A 207 3.37 4.06 38.80
CA VAL A 207 2.16 4.50 39.53
C VAL A 207 2.44 4.32 41.01
N ILE A 208 2.35 5.42 41.77
CA ILE A 208 2.69 5.45 43.18
C ILE A 208 1.50 5.97 44.01
N VAL A 209 1.08 5.17 44.96
CA VAL A 209 0.03 5.50 45.92
C VAL A 209 0.51 5.17 47.33
N ASP A 210 -0.26 5.53 48.34
CA ASP A 210 -0.08 5.15 49.72
C ASP A 210 -1.41 4.80 50.38
N GLU A 211 -1.36 4.14 51.49
CA GLU A 211 -2.54 3.68 52.27
C GLU A 211 -3.33 4.82 52.89
N ASN A 212 -2.84 6.07 52.88
CA ASN A 212 -3.69 7.22 53.22
C ASN A 212 -4.76 7.54 52.17
N GLY A 213 -4.91 6.68 51.12
CA GLY A 213 -5.88 6.86 50.07
C GLY A 213 -5.43 7.86 49.00
N THR A 214 -4.14 8.02 48.80
CA THR A 214 -3.64 8.85 47.72
C THR A 214 -3.95 8.22 46.36
N THR A 215 -3.97 9.05 45.33
CA THR A 215 -4.28 8.63 43.99
C THR A 215 -3.18 8.97 43.00
N ASP A 216 -2.94 8.09 42.05
CA ASP A 216 -2.11 8.38 40.86
C ASP A 216 -2.86 7.94 39.60
N THR A 217 -2.39 8.35 38.43
CA THR A 217 -3.09 8.16 37.16
C THR A 217 -2.17 7.74 36.02
N PHE A 218 -2.76 7.00 35.10
CA PHE A 218 -2.20 6.77 33.77
C PHE A 218 -3.29 6.94 32.71
N THR A 219 -2.93 7.02 31.45
CA THR A 219 -3.90 7.12 30.34
C THR A 219 -3.80 5.95 29.41
N ILE A 220 -4.91 5.61 28.77
CA ILE A 220 -5.01 4.59 27.73
C ILE A 220 -5.63 5.22 26.48
N VAL A 221 -5.15 4.81 25.30
CA VAL A 221 -5.68 5.18 23.98
C VAL A 221 -5.60 3.95 23.07
N LEU A 222 -6.51 3.78 22.11
CA LEU A 222 -6.41 2.71 21.12
C LEU A 222 -5.36 3.07 20.05
N THR A 223 -4.86 2.06 19.33
CA THR A 223 -3.85 2.24 18.25
C THR A 223 -4.47 2.34 16.87
N ALA A 224 -5.73 1.92 16.70
CA ALA A 224 -6.46 1.97 15.43
C ALA A 224 -7.96 2.24 15.68
N GLU A 225 -8.67 2.73 14.66
CA GLU A 225 -10.10 3.05 14.72
C GLU A 225 -10.94 1.78 14.75
N PRO A 226 -11.78 1.56 15.79
CA PRO A 226 -12.66 0.40 15.84
C PRO A 226 -13.94 0.65 15.03
N LEU A 227 -14.51 -0.39 14.45
CA LEU A 227 -15.83 -0.34 13.78
C LEU A 227 -16.99 -0.26 14.76
N SER A 228 -16.78 -0.67 16.01
CA SER A 228 -17.74 -0.60 17.11
C SER A 228 -17.02 -0.33 18.43
N ASN A 229 -17.76 -0.19 19.52
CA ASN A 229 -17.16 0.11 20.81
C ASN A 229 -16.12 -0.94 21.22
N VAL A 230 -15.03 -0.49 21.86
CA VAL A 230 -14.04 -1.32 22.54
C VAL A 230 -14.13 -1.05 24.04
N ILE A 231 -14.38 -2.08 24.84
CA ILE A 231 -14.46 -2.00 26.29
C ILE A 231 -13.22 -2.64 26.90
N LEU A 232 -12.50 -1.86 27.68
CA LEU A 232 -11.39 -2.33 28.51
C LEU A 232 -11.88 -2.59 29.93
N THR A 233 -11.46 -3.71 30.49
CA THR A 233 -11.60 -4.03 31.92
C THR A 233 -10.26 -3.91 32.60
N LEU A 234 -10.24 -3.32 33.79
CA LEU A 234 -9.05 -3.09 34.57
C LEU A 234 -9.24 -3.72 35.95
N GLU A 235 -8.32 -4.57 36.33
CA GLU A 235 -8.37 -5.31 37.60
C GLU A 235 -7.06 -5.15 38.37
N SER A 236 -7.16 -4.82 39.66
CA SER A 236 -6.00 -4.93 40.57
C SER A 236 -5.81 -6.37 40.98
N THR A 237 -4.57 -6.86 41.01
CA THR A 237 -4.21 -8.19 41.54
C THR A 237 -4.37 -8.27 43.07
N ASP A 238 -4.38 -7.11 43.73
CA ASP A 238 -4.65 -7.00 45.15
C ASP A 238 -5.48 -5.74 45.43
N THR A 239 -6.77 -5.95 45.68
CA THR A 239 -7.72 -4.89 46.00
C THR A 239 -7.67 -4.44 47.45
N GLY A 240 -6.96 -5.17 48.31
CA GLY A 240 -6.62 -4.75 49.66
C GLY A 240 -5.59 -3.63 49.69
N GLU A 241 -4.74 -3.57 48.65
CA GLU A 241 -3.64 -2.62 48.50
C GLU A 241 -3.97 -1.45 47.58
N ALA A 242 -4.59 -1.75 46.45
CA ALA A 242 -4.95 -0.70 45.48
C ALA A 242 -6.23 -1.05 44.73
N THR A 243 -7.04 -0.03 44.53
CA THR A 243 -8.22 -0.09 43.65
C THR A 243 -7.96 0.73 42.38
N VAL A 244 -8.69 0.39 41.31
CA VAL A 244 -8.54 1.01 39.98
C VAL A 244 -9.90 1.31 39.37
N THR A 245 -9.99 2.26 38.45
CA THR A 245 -11.13 2.41 37.54
C THR A 245 -11.40 1.09 36.84
N GLU A 246 -12.60 0.53 36.95
CA GLU A 246 -12.88 -0.87 36.53
C GLU A 246 -13.03 -1.01 35.02
N THR A 247 -13.57 0.01 34.33
CA THR A 247 -13.86 -0.07 32.89
C THR A 247 -13.62 1.25 32.18
N LEU A 248 -13.15 1.15 30.93
CA LEU A 248 -13.13 2.24 29.95
C LEU A 248 -13.89 1.79 28.71
N THR A 249 -14.52 2.72 28.03
CA THR A 249 -15.18 2.46 26.74
C THR A 249 -14.68 3.45 25.71
N PHE A 250 -14.14 2.94 24.61
CA PHE A 250 -13.78 3.70 23.44
C PHE A 250 -14.83 3.47 22.36
N THR A 251 -15.19 4.53 21.65
CA THR A 251 -16.11 4.47 20.49
C THR A 251 -15.35 4.85 19.21
N PRO A 252 -15.89 4.55 18.01
CA PRO A 252 -15.28 5.01 16.76
C PRO A 252 -15.04 6.53 16.69
N ALA A 253 -15.72 7.32 17.50
CA ALA A 253 -15.60 8.78 17.49
C ALA A 253 -14.56 9.33 18.48
N ASP A 254 -14.05 8.53 19.40
CA ASP A 254 -13.14 8.97 20.48
C ASP A 254 -11.99 7.98 20.77
N TRP A 255 -11.76 7.03 19.88
CA TRP A 255 -10.76 5.97 20.03
C TRP A 255 -9.34 6.51 20.21
N ASP A 256 -9.01 7.62 19.57
CA ASP A 256 -7.71 8.33 19.58
C ASP A 256 -7.59 9.33 20.75
N THR A 257 -8.63 9.45 21.58
CA THR A 257 -8.65 10.37 22.73
C THR A 257 -8.23 9.64 24.01
N PRO A 258 -7.06 9.96 24.62
CA PRO A 258 -6.59 9.28 25.80
C PRO A 258 -7.58 9.39 26.97
N GLN A 259 -7.99 8.25 27.54
CA GLN A 259 -8.86 8.18 28.72
C GLN A 259 -8.03 7.94 29.97
N THR A 260 -8.38 8.64 31.06
CA THR A 260 -7.65 8.58 32.33
C THR A 260 -8.14 7.45 33.21
N VAL A 261 -7.20 6.64 33.68
CA VAL A 261 -7.37 5.63 34.73
C VAL A 261 -6.85 6.18 36.03
N THR A 262 -7.65 6.06 37.10
CA THR A 262 -7.22 6.43 38.46
C THR A 262 -6.97 5.17 39.29
N VAL A 263 -5.81 5.13 39.91
CA VAL A 263 -5.44 4.13 40.93
C VAL A 263 -5.47 4.81 42.30
N THR A 264 -6.05 4.13 43.29
CA THR A 264 -6.17 4.65 44.66
C THR A 264 -5.59 3.62 45.63
N GLY A 265 -4.68 4.04 46.51
CA GLY A 265 -4.18 3.23 47.61
C GLY A 265 -5.28 2.89 48.60
N VAL A 266 -5.25 1.72 49.20
CA VAL A 266 -6.23 1.24 50.17
C VAL A 266 -5.55 1.11 51.51
N ASP A 267 -6.23 1.62 52.54
CA ASP A 267 -5.81 1.62 53.93
C ASP A 267 -6.18 0.29 54.60
N ASP A 268 -5.23 -0.35 55.26
CA ASP A 268 -5.52 -1.49 56.13
C ASP A 268 -4.66 -1.39 57.47
N PRO A 269 -4.92 -2.18 58.48
CA PRO A 269 -4.21 -2.08 59.74
C PRO A 269 -3.01 -3.01 59.86
N ILE A 270 -2.44 -3.49 58.77
CA ILE A 270 -1.36 -4.49 58.75
C ILE A 270 -0.04 -3.79 58.47
N ILE A 271 0.94 -3.96 59.33
CA ILE A 271 2.33 -3.55 59.00
C ILE A 271 2.92 -4.56 58.04
N ASP A 272 2.85 -4.30 56.77
CA ASP A 272 3.34 -5.23 55.74
C ASP A 272 4.35 -4.62 54.78
N LYS A 273 4.77 -3.39 55.03
CA LYS A 273 5.71 -2.62 54.24
C LYS A 273 5.15 -2.25 52.86
N THR A 274 5.96 -1.72 52.02
CA THR A 274 5.60 -1.32 50.65
C THR A 274 5.15 -2.53 49.84
N GLN A 275 3.94 -2.52 49.32
CA GLN A 275 3.34 -3.54 48.48
C GLN A 275 3.39 -3.16 46.98
N TYR A 276 3.28 -4.18 46.12
CA TYR A 276 3.44 -4.01 44.68
C TYR A 276 2.30 -4.66 43.88
N PRO A 277 1.06 -4.21 44.06
CA PRO A 277 -0.04 -4.71 43.24
C PRO A 277 0.16 -4.38 41.76
N VAL A 278 -0.51 -5.14 40.90
CA VAL A 278 -0.44 -4.94 39.44
C VAL A 278 -1.85 -4.70 38.90
N VAL A 279 -2.03 -3.65 38.13
CA VAL A 279 -3.25 -3.45 37.35
C VAL A 279 -3.13 -4.23 36.04
N ILE A 280 -4.06 -5.15 35.78
CA ILE A 280 -4.20 -5.87 34.52
C ILE A 280 -5.24 -5.16 33.68
N VAL A 281 -4.85 -4.78 32.45
CA VAL A 281 -5.74 -4.16 31.46
C VAL A 281 -6.02 -5.18 30.37
N SER A 282 -7.28 -5.47 30.11
CA SER A 282 -7.73 -6.47 29.13
C SER A 282 -8.94 -6.00 28.33
N ILE A 283 -9.10 -6.52 27.11
CA ILE A 283 -10.29 -6.29 26.29
C ILE A 283 -11.44 -7.15 26.83
N PHE A 284 -12.62 -6.55 27.02
CA PHE A 284 -13.85 -7.29 27.31
C PHE A 284 -14.47 -7.80 26.00
N VAL A 285 -14.01 -8.96 25.55
CA VAL A 285 -14.23 -9.51 24.20
C VAL A 285 -15.72 -9.66 23.83
N ASP A 286 -16.59 -10.02 24.79
CA ASP A 286 -18.01 -10.30 24.52
C ASP A 286 -18.83 -9.07 24.10
N GLU A 287 -18.37 -7.86 24.41
CA GLU A 287 -19.06 -6.59 24.13
C GLU A 287 -18.18 -5.60 23.34
N SER A 288 -17.00 -6.01 22.90
CA SER A 288 -16.06 -5.18 22.16
C SER A 288 -16.04 -5.53 20.68
N ASP A 289 -15.47 -4.62 19.89
CA ASP A 289 -15.17 -4.86 18.48
C ASP A 289 -14.38 -6.16 18.31
N VAL A 290 -14.83 -7.00 17.39
CA VAL A 290 -14.25 -8.33 17.16
C VAL A 290 -12.78 -8.28 16.70
N LEU A 291 -12.39 -7.21 16.02
CA LEU A 291 -11.00 -7.03 15.54
C LEU A 291 -10.03 -6.89 16.72
N PHE A 292 -10.48 -6.34 17.85
CA PHE A 292 -9.68 -6.21 19.07
C PHE A 292 -9.66 -7.48 19.95
N SER A 293 -10.39 -8.54 19.58
CA SER A 293 -10.50 -9.76 20.41
C SER A 293 -9.17 -10.51 20.61
N GLY A 294 -8.18 -10.29 19.75
CA GLY A 294 -6.86 -10.91 19.83
C GLY A 294 -5.80 -10.08 20.54
N VAL A 295 -6.15 -8.89 21.05
CA VAL A 295 -5.20 -7.99 21.71
C VAL A 295 -4.77 -8.56 23.07
N ASP A 296 -3.45 -8.62 23.27
CA ASP A 296 -2.88 -9.14 24.52
C ASP A 296 -3.10 -8.19 25.71
N ASN A 297 -3.29 -8.78 26.89
CA ASN A 297 -3.40 -8.02 28.14
C ASN A 297 -2.10 -7.29 28.47
N GLN A 298 -2.21 -6.05 28.93
CA GLN A 298 -1.08 -5.28 29.43
C GLN A 298 -1.12 -5.14 30.95
N ARG A 299 0.00 -4.77 31.55
CA ARG A 299 0.19 -4.71 33.01
C ARG A 299 0.83 -3.40 33.41
N VAL A 300 0.29 -2.79 34.47
CA VAL A 300 0.82 -1.58 35.11
C VAL A 300 1.19 -1.92 36.54
N SER A 301 2.49 -1.77 36.88
CA SER A 301 2.98 -1.96 38.24
C SER A 301 2.61 -0.75 39.09
N VAL A 302 2.08 -1.01 40.27
CA VAL A 302 1.72 -0.01 41.29
C VAL A 302 2.64 -0.19 42.49
N THR A 303 3.01 0.89 43.12
CA THR A 303 3.71 0.89 44.42
C THR A 303 2.76 1.49 45.44
N ASN A 304 2.37 0.72 46.45
CA ASN A 304 1.58 1.20 47.57
C ASN A 304 2.51 1.29 48.82
N PHE A 305 2.63 2.46 49.40
CA PHE A 305 3.40 2.65 50.62
C PHE A 305 2.56 2.46 51.86
N ASP A 306 3.00 1.55 52.74
CA ASP A 306 2.48 1.31 54.06
C ASP A 306 2.56 2.59 54.91
N ASN A 307 1.52 2.92 55.67
CA ASN A 307 1.40 4.09 56.48
C ASN A 307 1.40 3.81 58.00
N GLU A 308 1.42 2.54 58.39
CA GLU A 308 1.45 2.11 59.79
C GLU A 308 2.80 2.44 60.43
N PRO A 309 2.79 3.11 61.55
CA PRO A 309 4.01 3.45 62.23
C PRO A 309 4.61 2.23 62.94
N ASP A 310 5.77 1.81 62.45
CA ASP A 310 6.63 0.77 62.99
C ASP A 310 8.08 1.29 62.94
N ARG A 311 8.51 1.94 64.05
CA ARG A 311 9.71 2.73 64.05
C ARG A 311 11.00 1.90 64.12
N ASP A 312 10.91 0.72 64.72
CA ASP A 312 12.03 -0.21 64.90
C ASP A 312 11.97 -1.47 64.03
N ASP A 313 10.92 -1.56 63.15
CA ASP A 313 10.80 -2.56 62.12
C ASP A 313 10.60 -4.00 62.66
N ASP A 314 9.90 -4.12 63.81
CA ASP A 314 9.65 -5.41 64.50
C ASP A 314 8.28 -6.02 64.19
N PHE A 315 7.46 -5.33 63.35
CA PHE A 315 6.08 -5.68 62.96
C PHE A 315 5.03 -5.53 64.07
N ILE A 316 5.35 -4.71 65.12
CA ILE A 316 4.36 -4.30 66.11
C ILE A 316 4.10 -2.80 65.96
N LEU A 317 2.85 -2.40 65.89
CA LEU A 317 2.48 -0.99 65.79
C LEU A 317 3.10 -0.18 66.95
N ASP A 318 3.75 0.95 66.71
CA ASP A 318 4.26 1.87 67.72
C ASP A 318 3.30 2.17 68.87
N SER A 319 1.97 2.12 68.58
CA SER A 319 0.91 2.33 69.55
C SER A 319 0.64 1.13 70.46
N GLU A 320 1.05 -0.07 70.04
CA GLU A 320 0.84 -1.36 70.73
C GLU A 320 2.15 -1.88 71.31
N ASP A 321 3.28 -1.34 70.83
CA ASP A 321 4.63 -1.72 71.22
C ASP A 321 5.03 -1.02 72.54
N PRO A 322 5.48 -1.82 73.56
CA PRO A 322 6.00 -1.25 74.81
C PRO A 322 7.26 -0.45 74.68
N CYS A 323 8.03 -0.64 73.61
CA CYS A 323 9.33 -0.02 73.36
C CYS A 323 9.53 0.36 71.88
N PRO A 324 8.75 1.27 71.33
CA PRO A 324 8.68 1.51 69.85
C PRO A 324 9.98 2.02 69.18
N ASP A 325 11.10 2.04 69.88
CA ASP A 325 12.41 2.40 69.40
C ASP A 325 13.46 1.26 69.57
N ASP A 326 13.07 0.05 70.02
CA ASP A 326 13.97 -1.05 70.35
C ASP A 326 13.40 -2.43 69.94
N PRO A 327 13.79 -3.02 68.80
CA PRO A 327 13.21 -4.24 68.23
C PRO A 327 13.40 -5.48 69.11
N ASP A 328 14.17 -5.42 70.20
CA ASP A 328 14.46 -6.55 71.06
C ASP A 328 13.77 -6.49 72.45
N CYS A 329 13.01 -5.41 72.73
CA CYS A 329 12.53 -5.19 74.10
C CYS A 329 11.29 -5.99 74.51
N ASP A 330 10.51 -6.46 73.60
CA ASP A 330 9.34 -7.32 73.82
C ASP A 330 9.67 -8.80 73.86
N ASP A 331 10.89 -9.21 73.49
CA ASP A 331 11.38 -10.58 73.60
C ASP A 331 11.84 -10.94 75.04
N ASP A 332 11.89 -9.96 75.97
CA ASP A 332 12.33 -10.18 77.35
C ASP A 332 11.15 -10.69 78.26
N GLY A 333 10.43 -11.70 77.81
CA GLY A 333 9.40 -12.37 78.56
C GLY A 333 9.87 -13.32 79.69
#